data_ce4faf4fe7583217dd464059ca384013
#
_entry.id   ce4faf4fe7583217dd464059ca384013
#
_cell.length_a   1.000
_cell.length_b   1.000
_cell.length_c   1.000
_cell.angle_alpha   90.00
_cell.angle_beta   90.00
_cell.angle_gamma   90.00
#
_symmetry.space_group_name_H-M   'P 1'
#
loop_
_entity.id
_entity.type
_entity.pdbx_description
1 polymer ?
#
loop_
_entity_poly.entity_id
_entity_poly.type
_entity_poly.pdbx_seq_one_letter_code
_entity_poly.pdbx_strand_id
1 'polypeptide(L)'
;MKKILFHSLTIPPDNVSTGMLVAEIADGFKELGVDVEILASSPQYNIEDSKNLTSDKYYTSSYKDINITHISSASRSFNKVTRFFQWIMFHYQTIKFLSKNKKNYSHIFIFSYPPTMNLVVIYIKKFLKIKVTYSCWELYPEIASKTLKTNPGILFNIFKKIDTY
;
A
#
# COMPACT_ATOMS: atom_id res chain seq x y z
N MET A 1 18.15 15.44 -4.24
CA MET A 1 17.63 15.16 -2.87
C MET A 1 16.97 13.79 -2.87
N LYS A 2 16.86 13.11 -1.70
CA LYS A 2 16.12 11.84 -1.62
C LYS A 2 14.65 12.15 -1.40
N LYS A 3 13.79 11.41 -2.08
CA LYS A 3 12.33 11.57 -2.03
C LYS A 3 11.71 10.96 -0.77
N ILE A 4 10.50 11.41 -0.45
CA ILE A 4 9.58 10.71 0.44
C ILE A 4 8.61 9.88 -0.41
N LEU A 5 8.48 8.59 -0.10
CA LEU A 5 7.57 7.68 -0.78
C LEU A 5 6.30 7.48 0.05
N PHE A 6 5.15 7.66 -0.55
CA PHE A 6 3.85 7.25 -0.01
C PHE A 6 3.45 5.93 -0.64
N HIS A 7 3.14 4.92 0.19
CA HIS A 7 2.77 3.59 -0.28
C HIS A 7 1.36 3.22 0.16
N SER A 8 0.49 2.99 -0.81
CA SER A 8 -0.91 2.63 -0.60
C SER A 8 -1.35 1.56 -1.61
N LEU A 9 -2.34 0.75 -1.25
CA LEU A 9 -2.94 -0.17 -2.22
C LEU A 9 -3.79 0.58 -3.23
N THR A 10 -4.58 1.55 -2.78
CA THR A 10 -5.49 2.34 -3.61
C THR A 10 -5.05 3.79 -3.70
N ILE A 11 -5.24 4.41 -4.86
CA ILE A 11 -4.95 5.81 -5.14
C ILE A 11 -5.90 6.27 -6.27
N PRO A 12 -6.16 7.56 -6.49
CA PRO A 12 -6.88 8.00 -7.68
C PRO A 12 -6.29 7.39 -8.97
N PRO A 13 -7.12 6.94 -9.94
CA PRO A 13 -8.54 7.21 -10.10
C PRO A 13 -9.51 6.33 -9.28
N ASP A 14 -9.02 5.43 -8.44
CA ASP A 14 -9.90 4.67 -7.54
C ASP A 14 -10.66 5.61 -6.60
N ASN A 15 -11.99 5.59 -6.68
CA ASN A 15 -12.87 6.46 -5.90
C ASN A 15 -13.10 5.91 -4.47
N VAL A 16 -11.99 5.67 -3.76
CA VAL A 16 -11.97 5.12 -2.40
C VAL A 16 -11.41 6.16 -1.44
N SER A 17 -12.13 6.40 -0.35
CA SER A 17 -11.78 7.44 0.63
C SER A 17 -10.33 7.35 1.13
N THR A 18 -9.84 6.14 1.39
CA THR A 18 -8.45 5.93 1.82
C THR A 18 -7.44 6.35 0.77
N GLY A 19 -7.68 6.01 -0.51
CA GLY A 19 -6.80 6.41 -1.62
C GLY A 19 -6.77 7.92 -1.84
N MET A 20 -7.94 8.56 -1.76
CA MET A 20 -8.04 10.01 -1.88
C MET A 20 -7.29 10.72 -0.73
N LEU A 21 -7.45 10.25 0.50
CA LEU A 21 -6.78 10.83 1.66
C LEU A 21 -5.26 10.69 1.57
N VAL A 22 -4.74 9.55 1.10
CA VAL A 22 -3.30 9.37 0.87
C VAL A 22 -2.78 10.37 -0.16
N ALA A 23 -3.53 10.57 -1.27
CA ALA A 23 -3.15 11.50 -2.31
C ALA A 23 -3.12 12.96 -1.81
N GLU A 24 -4.12 13.36 -1.03
CA GLU A 24 -4.18 14.72 -0.44
C GLU A 24 -3.08 14.94 0.60
N ILE A 25 -2.75 13.94 1.42
CA ILE A 25 -1.62 14.05 2.35
C ILE A 25 -0.31 14.20 1.58
N ALA A 26 -0.10 13.42 0.52
CA ALA A 26 1.08 13.53 -0.32
C ALA A 26 1.20 14.91 -0.99
N ASP A 27 0.07 15.45 -1.45
CA ASP A 27 -0.02 16.79 -2.02
C ASP A 27 0.35 17.88 -1.00
N GLY A 28 -0.16 17.79 0.22
CA GLY A 28 0.22 18.71 1.31
C GLY A 28 1.73 18.69 1.61
N PHE A 29 2.39 17.51 1.55
CA PHE A 29 3.85 17.45 1.68
C PHE A 29 4.56 18.12 0.51
N LYS A 30 4.04 17.98 -0.71
CA LYS A 30 4.58 18.63 -1.90
C LYS A 30 4.45 20.16 -1.80
N GLU A 31 3.31 20.68 -1.34
CA GLU A 31 3.10 22.10 -1.11
C GLU A 31 4.10 22.69 -0.11
N LEU A 32 4.56 21.87 0.85
CA LEU A 32 5.64 22.23 1.78
C LEU A 32 7.06 22.14 1.17
N GLY A 33 7.16 21.89 -0.13
CA GLY A 33 8.44 21.82 -0.85
C GLY A 33 9.16 20.48 -0.72
N VAL A 34 8.49 19.43 -0.28
CA VAL A 34 9.06 18.08 -0.17
C VAL A 34 8.94 17.36 -1.50
N ASP A 35 10.01 16.71 -1.95
CA ASP A 35 9.98 15.85 -3.15
C ASP A 35 9.28 14.52 -2.80
N VAL A 36 8.11 14.32 -3.39
CA VAL A 36 7.19 13.23 -3.07
C VAL A 36 6.98 12.33 -4.28
N GLU A 37 6.86 11.05 -4.04
CA GLU A 37 6.44 10.03 -5.02
C GLU A 37 5.45 9.07 -4.36
N ILE A 38 4.51 8.52 -5.16
CA ILE A 38 3.54 7.55 -4.68
C ILE A 38 3.82 6.20 -5.34
N LEU A 39 3.79 5.13 -4.55
CA LEU A 39 3.79 3.73 -5.02
C LEU A 39 2.44 3.09 -4.68
N ALA A 40 1.71 2.67 -5.69
CA ALA A 40 0.37 2.10 -5.51
C ALA A 40 0.14 0.87 -6.38
N SER A 41 -0.99 0.18 -6.18
CA SER A 41 -1.40 -0.85 -7.12
C SER A 41 -2.04 -0.22 -8.37
N SER A 42 -2.25 -1.05 -9.39
CA SER A 42 -3.19 -0.70 -10.48
C SER A 42 -4.58 -0.44 -9.89
N PRO A 43 -5.43 0.39 -10.55
CA PRO A 43 -6.78 0.65 -10.09
C PRO A 43 -7.55 -0.63 -9.78
N GLN A 44 -8.20 -0.65 -8.62
CA GLN A 44 -8.89 -1.82 -8.09
C GLN A 44 -10.41 -1.71 -8.19
N TYR A 45 -10.94 -0.49 -8.28
CA TYR A 45 -12.37 -0.20 -8.17
C TYR A 45 -12.95 0.41 -9.46
N ASN A 46 -12.19 1.20 -10.22
CA ASN A 46 -12.61 1.80 -11.49
C ASN A 46 -12.07 0.97 -12.66
N ILE A 47 -12.74 -0.15 -12.95
CA ILE A 47 -12.31 -1.15 -13.94
C ILE A 47 -12.37 -0.59 -15.38
N GLU A 48 -13.21 0.42 -15.66
CA GLU A 48 -13.31 1.01 -16.99
C GLU A 48 -12.02 1.72 -17.40
N ASP A 49 -11.36 2.40 -16.47
CA ASP A 49 -10.05 3.03 -16.70
C ASP A 49 -8.91 2.01 -16.75
N SER A 50 -9.13 0.80 -16.21
CA SER A 50 -8.13 -0.26 -16.20
C SER A 50 -7.97 -1.00 -17.53
N LYS A 51 -8.89 -0.86 -18.47
CA LYS A 51 -8.85 -1.54 -19.78
C LYS A 51 -7.69 -1.08 -20.67
N ASN A 52 -7.12 0.09 -20.39
CA ASN A 52 -5.95 0.64 -21.08
C ASN A 52 -4.63 0.39 -20.35
N LEU A 53 -4.65 -0.44 -19.30
CA LEU A 53 -3.44 -0.73 -18.54
C LEU A 53 -2.52 -1.61 -19.37
N THR A 54 -1.30 -1.13 -19.57
CA THR A 54 -0.25 -1.86 -20.25
C THR A 54 0.01 -3.19 -19.50
N SER A 55 0.36 -4.21 -20.25
CA SER A 55 0.83 -5.50 -19.68
C SER A 55 2.13 -5.35 -18.88
N ASP A 56 2.66 -4.14 -18.80
CA ASP A 56 3.89 -3.83 -18.10
C ASP A 56 3.74 -4.00 -16.60
N LYS A 57 4.78 -4.55 -16.01
CA LYS A 57 4.84 -4.83 -14.56
C LYS A 57 4.75 -3.58 -13.71
N TYR A 58 5.18 -2.46 -14.24
CA TYR A 58 5.12 -1.12 -13.65
C TYR A 58 4.72 -0.13 -14.74
N TYR A 59 3.82 0.76 -14.43
CA TYR A 59 3.50 1.91 -15.27
C TYR A 59 3.40 3.16 -14.39
N THR A 60 3.41 4.34 -14.98
CA THR A 60 3.39 5.61 -14.27
C THR A 60 2.16 6.41 -14.63
N SER A 61 1.64 7.15 -13.68
CA SER A 61 0.63 8.18 -13.84
C SER A 61 0.99 9.39 -12.98
N SER A 62 0.14 10.38 -12.93
CA SER A 62 0.33 11.54 -12.04
C SER A 62 -0.99 11.96 -11.40
N TYR A 63 -0.88 12.54 -10.19
CA TYR A 63 -1.96 13.20 -9.49
C TYR A 63 -1.44 14.53 -8.96
N LYS A 64 -2.03 15.67 -9.36
CA LYS A 64 -1.56 17.02 -9.01
C LYS A 64 -0.02 17.17 -9.14
N ASP A 65 0.52 16.73 -10.27
CA ASP A 65 1.97 16.68 -10.58
C ASP A 65 2.83 15.83 -9.62
N ILE A 66 2.24 14.95 -8.82
CA ILE A 66 2.96 13.93 -8.07
C ILE A 66 3.05 12.69 -8.93
N ASN A 67 4.27 12.19 -9.14
CA ASN A 67 4.48 10.95 -9.88
C ASN A 67 3.96 9.76 -9.08
N ILE A 68 3.14 8.93 -9.73
CA ILE A 68 2.63 7.68 -9.18
C ILE A 68 3.24 6.53 -9.98
N THR A 69 3.94 5.65 -9.29
CA THR A 69 4.36 4.36 -9.86
C THR A 69 3.35 3.30 -9.46
N HIS A 70 2.71 2.69 -10.45
CA HIS A 70 1.76 1.61 -10.23
C HIS A 70 2.44 0.26 -10.35
N ILE A 71 2.19 -0.60 -9.37
CA ILE A 71 2.52 -2.02 -9.43
C ILE A 71 1.36 -2.72 -10.12
N SER A 72 1.61 -3.36 -11.26
CA SER A 72 0.59 -4.13 -11.96
C SER A 72 0.05 -5.24 -11.05
N SER A 73 -1.23 -5.19 -10.78
CA SER A 73 -1.96 -6.19 -10.00
C SER A 73 -3.26 -6.55 -10.72
N ALA A 74 -3.72 -7.79 -10.53
CA ALA A 74 -5.02 -8.18 -11.05
C ALA A 74 -6.14 -7.37 -10.40
N SER A 75 -7.22 -7.14 -11.12
CA SER A 75 -8.43 -6.47 -10.61
C SER A 75 -8.91 -7.14 -9.31
N ARG A 76 -9.52 -6.37 -8.44
CA ARG A 76 -10.03 -6.85 -7.14
C ARG A 76 -10.94 -8.06 -7.31
N SER A 77 -10.57 -9.18 -6.69
CA SER A 77 -11.41 -10.37 -6.66
C SER A 77 -12.43 -10.31 -5.51
N PHE A 78 -13.65 -10.76 -5.75
CA PHE A 78 -14.65 -10.98 -4.70
C PHE A 78 -14.36 -12.24 -3.88
N ASN A 79 -13.62 -13.21 -4.44
CA ASN A 79 -13.21 -14.41 -3.72
C ASN A 79 -12.11 -14.06 -2.70
N LYS A 80 -12.37 -14.38 -1.42
CA LYS A 80 -11.46 -14.06 -0.30
C LYS A 80 -10.08 -14.68 -0.44
N VAL A 81 -10.01 -15.91 -0.93
CA VAL A 81 -8.74 -16.65 -1.11
C VAL A 81 -7.91 -16.00 -2.22
N THR A 82 -8.53 -15.75 -3.38
CA THR A 82 -7.87 -15.07 -4.49
C THR A 82 -7.37 -13.68 -4.08
N ARG A 83 -8.18 -12.94 -3.32
CA ARG A 83 -7.81 -11.62 -2.81
C ARG A 83 -6.62 -11.67 -1.86
N PHE A 84 -6.54 -12.67 -1.02
CA PHE A 84 -5.39 -12.90 -0.14
C PHE A 84 -4.10 -13.11 -0.94
N PHE A 85 -4.15 -13.95 -1.99
CA PHE A 85 -3.01 -14.13 -2.90
C PHE A 85 -2.64 -12.84 -3.66
N GLN A 86 -3.61 -12.03 -4.06
CA GLN A 86 -3.36 -10.73 -4.67
C GLN A 86 -2.59 -9.79 -3.71
N TRP A 87 -2.93 -9.78 -2.42
CA TRP A 87 -2.18 -9.03 -1.42
C TRP A 87 -0.74 -9.52 -1.26
N ILE A 88 -0.53 -10.82 -1.21
CA ILE A 88 0.83 -11.41 -1.15
C ILE A 88 1.64 -10.98 -2.38
N MET A 89 1.06 -11.06 -3.56
CA MET A 89 1.74 -10.64 -4.79
C MET A 89 2.05 -9.14 -4.80
N PHE A 90 1.13 -8.31 -4.31
CA PHE A 90 1.34 -6.88 -4.15
C PHE A 90 2.52 -6.60 -3.20
N HIS A 91 2.57 -7.25 -2.04
CA HIS A 91 3.68 -7.11 -1.09
C HIS A 91 5.01 -7.57 -1.69
N TYR A 92 5.03 -8.70 -2.38
CA TYR A 92 6.23 -9.17 -3.06
C TYR A 92 6.76 -8.17 -4.07
N GLN A 93 5.88 -7.61 -4.90
CA GLN A 93 6.27 -6.61 -5.89
C GLN A 93 6.71 -5.29 -5.24
N THR A 94 6.04 -4.87 -4.17
CA THR A 94 6.46 -3.71 -3.35
C THR A 94 7.87 -3.90 -2.81
N ILE A 95 8.15 -5.03 -2.18
CA ILE A 95 9.47 -5.35 -1.65
C ILE A 95 10.52 -5.35 -2.75
N LYS A 96 10.20 -5.94 -3.90
CA LYS A 96 11.11 -5.99 -5.05
C LYS A 96 11.40 -4.59 -5.60
N PHE A 97 10.39 -3.73 -5.72
CA PHE A 97 10.54 -2.35 -6.16
C PHE A 97 11.41 -1.56 -5.17
N LEU A 98 11.10 -1.63 -3.88
CA LEU A 98 11.83 -0.92 -2.84
C LEU A 98 13.29 -1.38 -2.73
N SER A 99 13.55 -2.68 -2.85
CA SER A 99 14.91 -3.23 -2.82
C SER A 99 15.78 -2.69 -3.94
N LYS A 100 15.20 -2.48 -5.13
CA LYS A 100 15.92 -1.90 -6.28
C LYS A 100 16.12 -0.39 -6.15
N ASN A 101 15.14 0.31 -5.59
CA ASN A 101 15.07 1.77 -5.60
C ASN A 101 15.37 2.40 -4.23
N LYS A 102 15.83 1.64 -3.23
CA LYS A 102 16.01 2.10 -1.85
C LYS A 102 16.88 3.35 -1.70
N LYS A 103 17.82 3.57 -2.61
CA LYS A 103 18.71 4.74 -2.58
C LYS A 103 18.01 6.06 -2.89
N ASN A 104 16.85 5.99 -3.55
CA ASN A 104 16.08 7.15 -3.98
C ASN A 104 15.24 7.74 -2.85
N TYR A 105 14.96 6.95 -1.81
CA TYR A 105 14.04 7.34 -0.75
C TYR A 105 14.75 7.55 0.58
N SER A 106 14.37 8.62 1.30
CA SER A 106 14.82 8.91 2.66
C SER A 106 13.83 8.39 3.70
N HIS A 107 12.56 8.35 3.35
CA HIS A 107 11.46 7.98 4.21
C HIS A 107 10.32 7.35 3.42
N ILE A 108 9.58 6.43 4.04
CA ILE A 108 8.41 5.79 3.45
C ILE A 108 7.23 5.94 4.40
N PHE A 109 6.12 6.50 3.92
CA PHE A 109 4.82 6.48 4.59
C PHE A 109 4.03 5.29 4.07
N ILE A 110 3.60 4.40 4.98
CA ILE A 110 2.81 3.20 4.66
C ILE A 110 1.51 3.25 5.43
N PHE A 111 0.42 2.93 4.75
CA PHE A 111 -0.93 2.92 5.31
C PHE A 111 -1.37 1.48 5.58
N SER A 112 -2.24 1.27 6.58
CA SER A 112 -2.55 -0.06 7.13
C SER A 112 -3.35 -0.99 6.22
N TYR A 113 -3.73 -0.56 5.02
CA TYR A 113 -4.44 -1.41 4.07
C TYR A 113 -3.55 -1.87 2.92
N PRO A 114 -3.52 -3.16 2.58
CA PRO A 114 -4.27 -4.30 3.16
C PRO A 114 -3.77 -4.72 4.56
N PRO A 115 -4.56 -5.54 5.29
CA PRO A 115 -4.29 -5.90 6.70
C PRO A 115 -2.90 -6.48 7.00
N THR A 116 -2.25 -7.03 5.99
CA THR A 116 -0.91 -7.65 6.09
C THR A 116 0.24 -6.68 5.77
N MET A 117 -0.05 -5.37 5.64
CA MET A 117 0.96 -4.37 5.27
C MET A 117 2.08 -4.21 6.30
N ASN A 118 1.81 -4.49 7.57
CA ASN A 118 2.81 -4.52 8.63
C ASN A 118 3.99 -5.46 8.33
N LEU A 119 3.78 -6.57 7.59
CA LEU A 119 4.88 -7.45 7.16
C LEU A 119 5.87 -6.73 6.24
N VAL A 120 5.37 -5.86 5.37
CA VAL A 120 6.20 -5.01 4.50
C VAL A 120 6.98 -4.01 5.34
N VAL A 121 6.35 -3.41 6.35
CA VAL A 121 7.01 -2.48 7.30
C VAL A 121 8.17 -3.16 8.02
N ILE A 122 7.93 -4.36 8.56
CA ILE A 122 8.97 -5.17 9.24
C ILE A 122 10.14 -5.44 8.30
N TYR A 123 9.84 -5.84 7.07
CA TYR A 123 10.88 -6.09 6.06
C TYR A 123 11.71 -4.84 5.77
N ILE A 124 11.08 -3.68 5.55
CA ILE A 124 11.77 -2.43 5.26
C ILE A 124 12.68 -2.03 6.42
N LYS A 125 12.18 -2.06 7.65
CA LYS A 125 12.96 -1.75 8.84
C LYS A 125 14.17 -2.66 8.98
N LYS A 126 13.98 -3.97 8.84
CA LYS A 126 15.01 -4.98 9.11
C LYS A 126 16.08 -5.06 8.01
N PHE A 127 15.66 -5.03 6.74
CA PHE A 127 16.53 -5.34 5.62
C PHE A 127 16.90 -4.12 4.76
N LEU A 128 16.00 -3.16 4.58
CA LEU A 128 16.28 -1.98 3.75
C LEU A 128 16.86 -0.83 4.58
N LYS A 129 16.56 -0.79 5.86
CA LYS A 129 17.01 0.26 6.81
C LYS A 129 16.60 1.67 6.37
N ILE A 130 15.43 1.81 5.76
CA ILE A 130 14.80 3.09 5.43
C ILE A 130 13.89 3.48 6.59
N LYS A 131 13.80 4.76 6.90
CA LYS A 131 12.84 5.28 7.88
C LYS A 131 11.42 5.04 7.40
N VAL A 132 10.55 4.52 8.26
CA VAL A 132 9.15 4.21 7.93
C VAL A 132 8.24 4.86 8.96
N THR A 133 7.20 5.53 8.47
CA THR A 133 6.02 5.88 9.25
C THR A 133 4.89 4.96 8.83
N TYR A 134 4.35 4.19 9.77
CA TYR A 134 3.19 3.35 9.56
C TYR A 134 1.95 4.05 10.10
N SER A 135 1.04 4.42 9.20
CA SER A 135 -0.21 5.07 9.54
C SER A 135 -1.30 4.02 9.69
N CYS A 136 -1.67 3.74 10.92
CA CYS A 136 -2.67 2.73 11.26
C CYS A 136 -4.06 3.38 11.31
N TRP A 137 -4.86 3.20 10.25
CA TRP A 137 -6.24 3.69 10.18
C TRP A 137 -7.26 2.64 10.59
N GLU A 138 -6.87 1.37 10.53
CA GLU A 138 -7.72 0.23 10.87
C GLU A 138 -6.93 -0.75 11.71
N LEU A 139 -7.46 -1.09 12.87
CA LEU A 139 -6.87 -2.09 13.75
C LEU A 139 -7.38 -3.47 13.36
N TYR A 140 -6.59 -4.19 12.59
CA TYR A 140 -6.74 -5.62 12.39
C TYR A 140 -5.93 -6.32 13.50
N PRO A 141 -6.42 -7.34 14.16
CA PRO A 141 -7.59 -8.17 13.88
C PRO A 141 -8.87 -7.74 14.62
N GLU A 142 -8.87 -6.67 15.42
CA GLU A 142 -9.99 -6.26 16.27
C GLU A 142 -11.26 -6.00 15.45
N ILE A 143 -11.13 -5.33 14.30
CA ILE A 143 -12.25 -5.10 13.38
C ILE A 143 -12.82 -6.42 12.86
N ALA A 144 -11.96 -7.37 12.50
CA ALA A 144 -12.39 -8.67 12.01
C ALA A 144 -13.15 -9.45 13.08
N SER A 145 -12.72 -9.43 14.33
CA SER A 145 -13.40 -10.12 15.44
C SER A 145 -14.79 -9.56 15.71
N LYS A 146 -14.95 -8.24 15.66
CA LYS A 146 -16.23 -7.57 15.85
C LYS A 146 -17.22 -7.82 14.70
N THR A 147 -16.69 -7.83 13.46
CA THR A 147 -17.52 -7.98 12.25
C THR A 147 -17.95 -9.43 12.02
N LEU A 148 -17.11 -10.40 12.34
CA LEU A 148 -17.38 -11.81 12.05
C LEU A 148 -18.15 -12.52 13.15
N LYS A 149 -18.36 -11.91 14.34
CA LYS A 149 -19.01 -12.52 15.51
C LYS A 149 -18.50 -13.94 15.84
N THR A 150 -17.28 -14.27 15.42
CA THR A 150 -16.67 -15.59 15.60
C THR A 150 -15.60 -15.51 16.67
N ASN A 151 -15.43 -16.61 17.41
CA ASN A 151 -14.32 -16.72 18.37
C ASN A 151 -12.98 -16.48 17.65
N PRO A 152 -12.11 -15.67 18.25
CA PRO A 152 -10.79 -15.41 17.68
C PRO A 152 -10.00 -16.73 17.63
N GLY A 153 -9.87 -17.27 16.43
CA GLY A 153 -9.10 -18.49 16.19
C GLY A 153 -7.56 -18.22 16.21
N ILE A 154 -6.80 -19.26 15.96
CA ILE A 154 -5.32 -19.21 15.91
C ILE A 154 -4.80 -18.07 15.02
N LEU A 155 -5.47 -17.80 13.90
CA LEU A 155 -5.14 -16.70 13.00
C LEU A 155 -5.22 -15.32 13.67
N PHE A 156 -6.21 -15.09 14.54
CA PHE A 156 -6.34 -13.86 15.30
C PHE A 156 -5.11 -13.63 16.21
N ASN A 157 -4.67 -14.67 16.91
CA ASN A 157 -3.51 -14.58 17.79
C ASN A 157 -2.21 -14.34 17.02
N ILE A 158 -2.08 -14.92 15.81
CA ILE A 158 -0.94 -14.68 14.93
C ILE A 158 -0.93 -13.22 14.48
N PHE A 159 -2.05 -12.68 13.99
CA PHE A 159 -2.15 -11.29 13.56
C PHE A 159 -1.90 -10.31 14.71
N LYS A 160 -2.47 -10.57 15.90
CA LYS A 160 -2.24 -9.75 17.10
C LYS A 160 -0.75 -9.72 17.49
N LYS A 161 -0.06 -10.85 17.37
CA LYS A 161 1.37 -10.94 17.67
C LYS A 161 2.24 -10.19 16.63
N ILE A 162 1.78 -10.08 15.40
CA ILE A 162 2.47 -9.33 14.33
C ILE A 162 2.26 -7.81 14.49
N ASP A 163 1.08 -7.37 14.96
CA ASP A 163 0.79 -5.94 15.18
C ASP A 163 1.49 -5.36 16.43
N THR A 164 2.03 -6.19 17.30
CA THR A 164 2.71 -5.75 18.54
C THR A 164 4.22 -5.48 18.33
N TYR A 165 4.74 -5.73 17.11
CA TYR A 165 6.14 -5.47 16.71
C TYR A 165 6.25 -4.21 15.84
#